data_5745dff02fee59e6f04227ae329e76ff
#
_entry.id   5745dff02fee59e6f04227ae329e76ff
#
_cell.length_a   1.000
_cell.length_b   1.000
_cell.length_c   1.000
_cell.angle_alpha   90.00
_cell.angle_beta   90.00
_cell.angle_gamma   90.00
#
_symmetry.space_group_name_H-M   'P 1'
#
loop_
_entity.id
_entity.type
_entity.pdbx_description
1 polymer ?
#
loop_
_entity_poly.entity_id
_entity_poly.type
_entity_poly.pdbx_seq_one_letter_code
_entity_poly.pdbx_strand_id
1 'polypeptide(L)'
;MLYKENTMKLSYRSTILACYNGYITQAICINLAPLLYLTFQREFLLSVTQVGLLIAVNFATQILVDVLASHYANRLNLRVMAILAHIFAAGGLIGLALFPKLMTPLFGLLLAEATLGIGGGFTEVIISPLMEACPTEEKSGNMSLLHSFYCWGQAGVVLLSGIYFYFFEISTSWYYLPIIWAIIPLVGAVAFGIVPIYNLPTQEGEKSPVGRLFRNPLFLVFFLMMFCSGAGEMVMSQWASAFVESALGIDKALGDLLGPCMFAVMMGIARLLYGRLSGRIDLTKWMVWGCIGCATAYLLAAFAPHPIFALIGCALCGFSVGVFWPGTLSHAAANIPLGGVSMFAILAVAGDIGCLSGPYVSGVIADAFGQDLRAAFVFATIFPLICLSVLLLQKRKKNKGGTQN
;
A
#
# COMPACT_ATOMS: atom_id res chain seq x y z
N MET A 1 -10.58 -15.95 -50.30
CA MET A 1 -9.84 -14.78 -49.80
C MET A 1 -9.98 -14.75 -48.28
N LEU A 2 -9.01 -15.33 -47.58
CA LEU A 2 -9.05 -15.53 -46.11
C LEU A 2 -8.59 -14.27 -45.43
N TYR A 3 -9.49 -13.50 -44.82
CA TYR A 3 -9.18 -12.46 -43.87
C TYR A 3 -8.78 -13.16 -42.55
N LYS A 4 -7.50 -13.39 -42.38
CA LYS A 4 -6.93 -13.84 -41.11
C LYS A 4 -7.01 -12.66 -40.15
N GLU A 5 -8.08 -12.58 -39.33
CA GLU A 5 -8.12 -11.70 -38.16
C GLU A 5 -6.97 -12.06 -37.26
N ASN A 6 -5.93 -11.24 -37.33
CA ASN A 6 -4.78 -11.25 -36.41
C ASN A 6 -5.20 -10.54 -35.11
N THR A 7 -6.24 -11.08 -34.46
CA THR A 7 -6.53 -10.68 -33.06
C THR A 7 -5.36 -11.16 -32.22
N MET A 8 -4.50 -10.22 -31.81
CA MET A 8 -3.48 -10.49 -30.79
C MET A 8 -4.20 -11.08 -29.58
N LYS A 9 -4.08 -12.39 -29.37
CA LYS A 9 -4.64 -13.06 -28.19
C LYS A 9 -3.91 -12.51 -26.98
N LEU A 10 -4.56 -11.60 -26.25
CA LEU A 10 -4.05 -11.07 -24.99
C LEU A 10 -3.82 -12.25 -24.02
N SER A 11 -2.66 -12.27 -23.39
CA SER A 11 -2.25 -13.34 -22.47
C SER A 11 -2.31 -12.85 -21.02
N TYR A 12 -2.09 -13.74 -20.05
CA TYR A 12 -1.98 -13.38 -18.64
C TYR A 12 -0.94 -12.28 -18.38
N ARG A 13 0.08 -12.14 -19.24
CA ARG A 13 1.06 -11.04 -19.15
C ARG A 13 0.41 -9.67 -19.31
N SER A 14 -0.61 -9.56 -20.18
CA SER A 14 -1.37 -8.32 -20.32
C SER A 14 -2.16 -8.00 -19.05
N THR A 15 -2.70 -9.02 -18.38
CA THR A 15 -3.36 -8.86 -17.08
C THR A 15 -2.38 -8.39 -16.00
N ILE A 16 -1.17 -8.94 -15.96
CA ILE A 16 -0.11 -8.50 -15.05
C ILE A 16 0.23 -7.03 -15.27
N LEU A 17 0.37 -6.58 -16.53
CA LEU A 17 0.61 -5.16 -16.83
C LEU A 17 -0.55 -4.26 -16.40
N ALA A 18 -1.79 -4.71 -16.58
CA ALA A 18 -2.95 -3.99 -16.06
C ALA A 18 -2.94 -3.90 -14.52
N CYS A 19 -2.53 -4.97 -13.83
CA CYS A 19 -2.37 -4.96 -12.37
C CYS A 19 -1.28 -3.97 -11.92
N TYR A 20 -0.17 -3.84 -12.65
CA TYR A 20 0.85 -2.82 -12.36
C TYR A 20 0.28 -1.39 -12.49
N ASN A 21 -0.51 -1.13 -13.54
CA ASN A 21 -1.23 0.14 -13.67
C ASN A 21 -2.19 0.37 -12.49
N GLY A 22 -2.87 -0.67 -12.00
CA GLY A 22 -3.73 -0.60 -10.81
C GLY A 22 -2.97 -0.12 -9.58
N TYR A 23 -1.78 -0.65 -9.29
CA TYR A 23 -0.99 -0.22 -8.13
C TYR A 23 -0.37 1.18 -8.30
N ILE A 24 -0.04 1.61 -9.52
CA ILE A 24 0.29 3.01 -9.78
C ILE A 24 -0.93 3.90 -9.53
N THR A 25 -2.12 3.48 -9.96
CA THR A 25 -3.38 4.19 -9.68
C THR A 25 -3.63 4.32 -8.18
N GLN A 26 -3.44 3.24 -7.42
CA GLN A 26 -3.53 3.26 -5.95
C GLN A 26 -2.57 4.29 -5.33
N ALA A 27 -1.33 4.31 -5.80
CA ALA A 27 -0.34 5.28 -5.33
C ALA A 27 -0.76 6.73 -5.63
N ILE A 28 -1.36 6.99 -6.79
CA ILE A 28 -1.88 8.32 -7.16
C ILE A 28 -3.02 8.73 -6.23
N CYS A 29 -3.99 7.83 -5.97
CA CYS A 29 -5.15 8.09 -5.12
C CYS A 29 -4.76 8.52 -3.69
N ILE A 30 -3.66 7.97 -3.16
CA ILE A 30 -3.21 8.23 -1.79
C ILE A 30 -2.24 9.42 -1.72
N ASN A 31 -1.37 9.60 -2.72
CA ASN A 31 -0.22 10.49 -2.58
C ASN A 31 -0.34 11.82 -3.35
N LEU A 32 -1.31 11.99 -4.25
CA LEU A 32 -1.42 13.24 -5.02
C LEU A 32 -2.06 14.37 -4.20
N ALA A 33 -3.18 14.12 -3.53
CA ALA A 33 -3.90 15.16 -2.79
C ALA A 33 -3.05 15.78 -1.66
N PRO A 34 -2.24 15.03 -0.89
CA PRO A 34 -1.31 15.59 0.09
C PRO A 34 -0.38 16.68 -0.45
N LEU A 35 0.06 16.59 -1.70
CA LEU A 35 0.90 17.61 -2.33
C LEU A 35 0.16 18.95 -2.53
N LEU A 36 -1.18 18.92 -2.56
CA LEU A 36 -2.03 20.07 -2.80
C LEU A 36 -2.66 20.64 -1.52
N TYR A 37 -2.49 20.02 -0.35
CA TYR A 37 -3.17 20.43 0.89
C TYR A 37 -2.84 21.87 1.31
N LEU A 38 -1.60 22.30 1.21
CA LEU A 38 -1.23 23.70 1.48
C LEU A 38 -1.86 24.66 0.45
N THR A 39 -2.00 24.23 -0.79
CA THR A 39 -2.69 25.00 -1.84
C THR A 39 -4.17 25.13 -1.51
N PHE A 40 -4.83 24.03 -1.11
CA PHE A 40 -6.23 24.07 -0.68
C PHE A 40 -6.45 24.97 0.54
N GLN A 41 -5.52 24.93 1.52
CA GLN A 41 -5.58 25.83 2.68
C GLN A 41 -5.53 27.31 2.25
N ARG A 42 -4.63 27.66 1.37
CA ARG A 42 -4.45 29.05 0.91
C ARG A 42 -5.57 29.53 0.01
N GLU A 43 -5.98 28.71 -0.97
CA GLU A 43 -6.96 29.10 -1.98
C GLU A 43 -8.40 29.10 -1.42
N PHE A 44 -8.72 28.10 -0.59
CA PHE A 44 -10.08 27.93 -0.06
C PHE A 44 -10.22 28.31 1.42
N LEU A 45 -9.18 28.90 2.01
CA LEU A 45 -9.14 29.34 3.42
C LEU A 45 -9.51 28.21 4.41
N LEU A 46 -9.05 26.98 4.12
CA LEU A 46 -9.33 25.82 4.96
C LEU A 46 -8.45 25.81 6.21
N SER A 47 -9.02 25.43 7.35
CA SER A 47 -8.27 25.18 8.56
C SER A 47 -7.45 23.88 8.45
N VAL A 48 -6.40 23.74 9.29
CA VAL A 48 -5.61 22.50 9.40
C VAL A 48 -6.51 21.30 9.73
N THR A 49 -7.51 21.49 10.60
CA THR A 49 -8.50 20.46 10.96
C THR A 49 -9.31 20.01 9.75
N GLN A 50 -9.73 20.95 8.89
CA GLN A 50 -10.47 20.62 7.67
C GLN A 50 -9.63 19.85 6.65
N VAL A 51 -8.35 20.16 6.54
CA VAL A 51 -7.41 19.36 5.72
C VAL A 51 -7.21 17.97 6.32
N GLY A 52 -7.08 17.88 7.64
CA GLY A 52 -7.05 16.58 8.33
C GLY A 52 -8.31 15.73 8.08
N LEU A 53 -9.47 16.37 7.94
CA LEU A 53 -10.71 15.68 7.60
C LEU A 53 -10.69 15.12 6.17
N LEU A 54 -10.03 15.79 5.21
CA LEU A 54 -9.84 15.25 3.85
C LEU A 54 -9.11 13.90 3.89
N ILE A 55 -8.00 13.85 4.61
CA ILE A 55 -7.21 12.62 4.81
C ILE A 55 -8.08 11.53 5.44
N ALA A 56 -8.77 11.88 6.53
CA ALA A 56 -9.62 10.94 7.27
C ALA A 56 -10.73 10.36 6.41
N VAL A 57 -11.38 11.16 5.56
CA VAL A 57 -12.45 10.71 4.67
C VAL A 57 -11.92 9.76 3.60
N ASN A 58 -10.75 10.03 3.02
CA ASN A 58 -10.13 9.12 2.04
C ASN A 58 -9.93 7.73 2.65
N PHE A 59 -9.17 7.63 3.75
CA PHE A 59 -8.89 6.35 4.40
C PHE A 59 -10.13 5.67 4.98
N ALA A 60 -11.02 6.42 5.62
CA ALA A 60 -12.27 5.84 6.15
C ALA A 60 -13.13 5.23 5.03
N THR A 61 -13.19 5.90 3.87
CA THR A 61 -13.91 5.38 2.71
C THR A 61 -13.22 4.14 2.15
N GLN A 62 -11.91 4.12 2.07
CA GLN A 62 -11.12 2.95 1.64
C GLN A 62 -11.40 1.75 2.54
N ILE A 63 -11.24 1.89 3.86
CA ILE A 63 -11.54 0.82 4.83
C ILE A 63 -13.00 0.34 4.71
N LEU A 64 -13.95 1.26 4.53
CA LEU A 64 -15.36 0.89 4.35
C LEU A 64 -15.55 0.03 3.10
N VAL A 65 -14.92 0.39 1.99
CA VAL A 65 -14.96 -0.38 0.73
C VAL A 65 -14.34 -1.76 0.93
N ASP A 66 -13.21 -1.87 1.63
CA ASP A 66 -12.53 -3.13 1.89
C ASP A 66 -13.39 -4.08 2.73
N VAL A 67 -14.03 -3.55 3.78
CA VAL A 67 -14.96 -4.31 4.61
C VAL A 67 -16.19 -4.77 3.80
N LEU A 68 -16.79 -3.89 3.01
CA LEU A 68 -17.93 -4.25 2.15
C LEU A 68 -17.52 -5.27 1.09
N ALA A 69 -16.39 -5.04 0.42
CA ALA A 69 -15.87 -5.96 -0.60
C ALA A 69 -15.54 -7.33 -0.02
N SER A 70 -14.99 -7.40 1.19
CA SER A 70 -14.73 -8.68 1.87
C SER A 70 -15.98 -9.54 2.03
N HIS A 71 -17.12 -8.91 2.27
CA HIS A 71 -18.41 -9.58 2.47
C HIS A 71 -19.06 -10.05 1.17
N TYR A 72 -18.89 -9.26 0.11
CA TYR A 72 -19.53 -9.50 -1.19
C TYR A 72 -18.57 -10.05 -2.26
N ALA A 73 -17.30 -10.23 -1.96
CA ALA A 73 -16.25 -10.56 -2.91
C ALA A 73 -16.56 -11.75 -3.83
N ASN A 74 -17.20 -12.80 -3.29
CA ASN A 74 -17.54 -14.01 -4.07
C ASN A 74 -18.72 -13.81 -5.05
N ARG A 75 -19.42 -12.66 -4.96
CA ARG A 75 -20.55 -12.31 -5.83
C ARG A 75 -20.19 -11.26 -6.87
N LEU A 76 -19.03 -10.64 -6.69
CA LEU A 76 -18.62 -9.51 -7.50
C LEU A 76 -17.86 -9.99 -8.73
N ASN A 77 -18.18 -9.40 -9.88
CA ASN A 77 -17.43 -9.61 -11.10
C ASN A 77 -16.12 -8.80 -11.03
N LEU A 78 -14.98 -9.49 -10.90
CA LEU A 78 -13.66 -8.87 -10.74
C LEU A 78 -13.32 -7.88 -11.86
N ARG A 79 -13.77 -8.15 -13.12
CA ARG A 79 -13.59 -7.22 -14.24
C ARG A 79 -14.33 -5.91 -14.00
N VAL A 80 -15.62 -6.02 -13.65
CA VAL A 80 -16.46 -4.83 -13.40
C VAL A 80 -15.88 -4.02 -12.25
N MET A 81 -15.47 -4.68 -11.17
CA MET A 81 -14.87 -4.04 -10.01
C MET A 81 -13.56 -3.33 -10.36
N ALA A 82 -12.68 -3.97 -11.14
CA ALA A 82 -11.42 -3.36 -11.57
C ALA A 82 -11.66 -2.12 -12.46
N ILE A 83 -12.64 -2.18 -13.37
CA ILE A 83 -13.03 -1.01 -14.18
C ILE A 83 -13.58 0.11 -13.29
N LEU A 84 -14.50 -0.21 -12.37
CA LEU A 84 -15.09 0.77 -11.46
C LEU A 84 -14.04 1.41 -10.55
N ALA A 85 -13.08 0.63 -10.02
CA ALA A 85 -11.97 1.13 -9.24
C ALA A 85 -11.25 2.28 -9.97
N HIS A 86 -10.90 2.05 -11.24
CA HIS A 86 -10.19 3.02 -12.06
C HIS A 86 -11.07 4.20 -12.49
N ILE A 87 -12.37 3.98 -12.72
CA ILE A 87 -13.33 5.07 -13.02
C ILE A 87 -13.50 5.97 -11.79
N PHE A 88 -13.67 5.40 -10.58
CA PHE A 88 -13.74 6.18 -9.35
C PHE A 88 -12.44 6.93 -9.07
N ALA A 89 -11.28 6.30 -9.28
CA ALA A 89 -9.99 6.96 -9.15
C ALA A 89 -9.86 8.17 -10.10
N ALA A 90 -10.19 7.98 -11.39
CA ALA A 90 -10.17 9.07 -12.37
C ALA A 90 -11.20 10.16 -12.01
N GLY A 91 -12.40 9.76 -11.64
CA GLY A 91 -13.48 10.69 -11.23
C GLY A 91 -13.11 11.50 -10.00
N GLY A 92 -12.47 10.89 -9.01
CA GLY A 92 -11.98 11.59 -7.82
C GLY A 92 -10.86 12.57 -8.12
N LEU A 93 -9.89 12.20 -9.00
CA LEU A 93 -8.84 13.10 -9.47
C LEU A 93 -9.40 14.30 -10.22
N ILE A 94 -10.31 14.07 -11.17
CA ILE A 94 -11.01 15.15 -11.87
C ILE A 94 -11.85 15.96 -10.88
N GLY A 95 -12.47 15.30 -9.91
CA GLY A 95 -13.25 15.90 -8.83
C GLY A 95 -12.43 16.85 -7.96
N LEU A 96 -11.17 16.52 -7.62
CA LEU A 96 -10.28 17.45 -6.90
C LEU A 96 -10.14 18.79 -7.61
N ALA A 97 -10.09 18.80 -8.95
CA ALA A 97 -9.97 20.00 -9.72
C ALA A 97 -11.30 20.77 -9.91
N LEU A 98 -12.43 20.05 -10.03
CA LEU A 98 -13.69 20.62 -10.44
C LEU A 98 -14.69 20.83 -9.29
N PHE A 99 -14.83 19.89 -8.36
CA PHE A 99 -15.86 19.93 -7.33
C PHE A 99 -15.75 21.14 -6.40
N PRO A 100 -14.55 21.58 -5.96
CA PRO A 100 -14.43 22.79 -5.14
C PRO A 100 -14.90 24.07 -5.83
N LYS A 101 -14.99 24.07 -7.18
CA LYS A 101 -15.47 25.20 -7.99
C LYS A 101 -16.97 25.14 -8.26
N LEU A 102 -17.55 23.92 -8.22
CA LEU A 102 -18.97 23.69 -8.52
C LEU A 102 -19.88 23.73 -7.26
N MET A 103 -19.30 23.57 -6.08
CA MET A 103 -20.00 23.55 -4.81
C MET A 103 -19.15 24.23 -3.73
N THR A 104 -19.57 24.17 -2.45
CA THR A 104 -18.73 24.71 -1.37
C THR A 104 -17.39 23.99 -1.37
N PRO A 105 -16.24 24.70 -1.33
CA PRO A 105 -14.93 24.10 -1.54
C PRO A 105 -14.63 22.89 -0.65
N LEU A 106 -14.92 23.00 0.64
CA LEU A 106 -14.70 21.89 1.58
C LEU A 106 -15.52 20.65 1.20
N PHE A 107 -16.81 20.82 0.91
CA PHE A 107 -17.68 19.70 0.54
C PHE A 107 -17.23 19.07 -0.79
N GLY A 108 -16.82 19.90 -1.77
CA GLY A 108 -16.29 19.41 -3.03
C GLY A 108 -15.03 18.58 -2.87
N LEU A 109 -14.09 19.05 -2.04
CA LEU A 109 -12.87 18.29 -1.73
C LEU A 109 -13.17 16.99 -0.97
N LEU A 110 -14.08 17.02 0.02
CA LEU A 110 -14.50 15.82 0.75
C LEU A 110 -15.13 14.77 -0.18
N LEU A 111 -15.98 15.22 -1.12
CA LEU A 111 -16.58 14.33 -2.12
C LEU A 111 -15.52 13.74 -3.08
N ALA A 112 -14.54 14.53 -3.49
CA ALA A 112 -13.45 14.08 -4.31
C ALA A 112 -12.59 13.03 -3.57
N GLU A 113 -12.24 13.29 -2.31
CA GLU A 113 -11.47 12.37 -1.46
C GLU A 113 -12.23 11.07 -1.18
N ALA A 114 -13.54 11.14 -0.91
CA ALA A 114 -14.37 9.95 -0.78
C ALA A 114 -14.40 9.15 -2.09
N THR A 115 -14.47 9.83 -3.24
CA THR A 115 -14.45 9.19 -4.56
C THR A 115 -13.10 8.51 -4.82
N LEU A 116 -11.99 9.15 -4.46
CA LEU A 116 -10.64 8.57 -4.49
C LEU A 116 -10.54 7.35 -3.56
N GLY A 117 -11.05 7.46 -2.34
CA GLY A 117 -11.09 6.36 -1.37
C GLY A 117 -11.87 5.15 -1.88
N ILE A 118 -12.99 5.35 -2.61
CA ILE A 118 -13.70 4.24 -3.27
C ILE A 118 -12.80 3.59 -4.33
N GLY A 119 -12.17 4.39 -5.18
CA GLY A 119 -11.26 3.88 -6.22
C GLY A 119 -10.08 3.13 -5.63
N GLY A 120 -9.45 3.69 -4.59
CA GLY A 120 -8.34 3.10 -3.85
C GLY A 120 -8.72 1.77 -3.20
N GLY A 121 -9.78 1.72 -2.41
CA GLY A 121 -10.24 0.51 -1.73
C GLY A 121 -10.56 -0.61 -2.72
N PHE A 122 -11.32 -0.34 -3.78
CA PHE A 122 -11.55 -1.38 -4.81
C PHE A 122 -10.25 -1.87 -5.45
N THR A 123 -9.30 -0.97 -5.73
CA THR A 123 -8.00 -1.35 -6.30
C THR A 123 -7.25 -2.30 -5.36
N GLU A 124 -7.19 -1.98 -4.09
CA GLU A 124 -6.48 -2.75 -3.08
C GLU A 124 -7.04 -4.17 -2.91
N VAL A 125 -8.35 -4.29 -2.82
CA VAL A 125 -9.04 -5.58 -2.66
C VAL A 125 -8.89 -6.47 -3.87
N ILE A 126 -8.83 -5.92 -5.10
CA ILE A 126 -9.00 -6.71 -6.32
C ILE A 126 -7.68 -7.01 -7.00
N ILE A 127 -6.73 -6.09 -7.00
CA ILE A 127 -5.53 -6.22 -7.84
C ILE A 127 -4.62 -7.36 -7.34
N SER A 128 -4.43 -7.51 -6.04
CA SER A 128 -3.64 -8.63 -5.48
C SER A 128 -4.25 -10.00 -5.78
N PRO A 129 -5.57 -10.24 -5.59
CA PRO A 129 -6.22 -11.48 -6.04
C PRO A 129 -6.11 -11.74 -7.54
N LEU A 130 -6.24 -10.72 -8.38
CA LEU A 130 -6.07 -10.87 -9.83
C LEU A 130 -4.65 -11.29 -10.20
N MET A 131 -3.63 -10.72 -9.55
CA MET A 131 -2.24 -11.12 -9.72
C MET A 131 -2.03 -12.57 -9.29
N GLU A 132 -2.54 -12.95 -8.12
CA GLU A 132 -2.43 -14.31 -7.58
C GLU A 132 -3.11 -15.35 -8.48
N ALA A 133 -4.23 -14.99 -9.11
CA ALA A 133 -4.97 -15.87 -10.02
C ALA A 133 -4.27 -16.08 -11.37
N CYS A 134 -3.35 -15.19 -11.79
CA CYS A 134 -2.62 -15.35 -13.04
C CYS A 134 -1.80 -16.66 -13.05
N PRO A 135 -1.78 -17.43 -14.17
CA PRO A 135 -1.07 -18.70 -14.26
C PRO A 135 0.45 -18.48 -14.38
N THR A 136 1.08 -18.13 -13.26
CA THR A 136 2.53 -17.90 -13.12
C THR A 136 3.12 -18.90 -12.13
N GLU A 137 4.37 -19.30 -12.34
CA GLU A 137 5.09 -20.21 -11.43
C GLU A 137 5.56 -19.48 -10.16
N GLU A 138 6.08 -18.26 -10.32
CA GLU A 138 6.67 -17.44 -9.24
C GLU A 138 5.64 -16.50 -8.60
N LYS A 139 4.65 -17.05 -7.91
CA LYS A 139 3.54 -16.28 -7.30
C LYS A 139 4.02 -15.19 -6.34
N SER A 140 4.88 -15.54 -5.38
CA SER A 140 5.38 -14.59 -4.38
C SER A 140 6.27 -13.52 -4.99
N GLY A 141 7.05 -13.86 -6.01
CA GLY A 141 7.86 -12.91 -6.77
C GLY A 141 7.01 -11.91 -7.52
N ASN A 142 5.98 -12.38 -8.23
CA ASN A 142 5.05 -11.52 -8.96
C ASN A 142 4.24 -10.62 -8.02
N MET A 143 3.84 -11.13 -6.84
CA MET A 143 3.17 -10.34 -5.82
C MET A 143 4.09 -9.22 -5.30
N SER A 144 5.35 -9.55 -4.98
CA SER A 144 6.32 -8.55 -4.55
C SER A 144 6.62 -7.50 -5.62
N LEU A 145 6.76 -7.94 -6.88
CA LEU A 145 6.96 -7.04 -8.01
C LEU A 145 5.74 -6.12 -8.22
N LEU A 146 4.52 -6.65 -8.12
CA LEU A 146 3.29 -5.86 -8.17
C LEU A 146 3.32 -4.72 -7.14
N HIS A 147 3.58 -5.06 -5.89
CA HIS A 147 3.64 -4.06 -4.82
C HIS A 147 4.80 -3.06 -4.96
N SER A 148 5.86 -3.40 -5.72
CA SER A 148 6.91 -2.42 -6.03
C SER A 148 6.38 -1.27 -6.89
N PHE A 149 5.39 -1.53 -7.75
CA PHE A 149 4.78 -0.48 -8.59
C PHE A 149 4.01 0.56 -7.77
N TYR A 150 3.51 0.22 -6.57
CA TYR A 150 3.01 1.22 -5.64
C TYR A 150 4.12 2.20 -5.21
N CYS A 151 5.29 1.69 -4.81
CA CYS A 151 6.41 2.53 -4.38
C CYS A 151 6.93 3.43 -5.52
N TRP A 152 7.07 2.87 -6.73
CA TRP A 152 7.47 3.64 -7.90
C TRP A 152 6.39 4.64 -8.32
N GLY A 153 5.10 4.28 -8.18
CA GLY A 153 3.98 5.18 -8.38
C GLY A 153 4.04 6.35 -7.40
N GLN A 154 4.23 6.09 -6.11
CA GLN A 154 4.40 7.13 -5.08
C GLN A 154 5.58 8.06 -5.39
N ALA A 155 6.76 7.51 -5.66
CA ALA A 155 7.93 8.30 -6.03
C ALA A 155 7.67 9.12 -7.31
N GLY A 156 7.03 8.51 -8.32
CA GLY A 156 6.66 9.16 -9.56
C GLY A 156 5.68 10.32 -9.36
N VAL A 157 4.65 10.13 -8.53
CA VAL A 157 3.68 11.19 -8.19
C VAL A 157 4.40 12.40 -7.59
N VAL A 158 5.25 12.16 -6.58
CA VAL A 158 5.97 13.26 -5.91
C VAL A 158 6.94 13.96 -6.86
N LEU A 159 7.79 13.20 -7.56
CA LEU A 159 8.82 13.77 -8.43
C LEU A 159 8.23 14.49 -9.64
N LEU A 160 7.29 13.87 -10.37
CA LEU A 160 6.72 14.46 -11.57
C LEU A 160 5.81 15.65 -11.24
N SER A 161 5.09 15.61 -10.10
CA SER A 161 4.33 16.76 -9.62
C SER A 161 5.24 17.89 -9.18
N GLY A 162 6.37 17.60 -8.53
CA GLY A 162 7.38 18.59 -8.19
C GLY A 162 8.00 19.23 -9.43
N ILE A 163 8.33 18.45 -10.47
CA ILE A 163 8.81 18.96 -11.76
C ILE A 163 7.74 19.82 -12.43
N TYR A 164 6.47 19.41 -12.40
CA TYR A 164 5.37 20.21 -12.93
C TYR A 164 5.31 21.59 -12.27
N PHE A 165 5.35 21.66 -10.92
CA PHE A 165 5.32 22.94 -10.20
C PHE A 165 6.62 23.74 -10.29
N TYR A 166 7.73 23.15 -10.71
CA TYR A 166 8.93 23.90 -11.04
C TYR A 166 8.76 24.74 -12.31
N PHE A 167 8.02 24.23 -13.31
CA PHE A 167 7.79 24.93 -14.57
C PHE A 167 6.51 25.77 -14.59
N PHE A 168 5.53 25.44 -13.77
CA PHE A 168 4.21 26.08 -13.74
C PHE A 168 3.90 26.61 -12.34
N GLU A 169 3.48 27.86 -12.26
CA GLU A 169 3.11 28.48 -10.99
C GLU A 169 1.94 27.72 -10.34
N ILE A 170 2.11 27.28 -9.10
CA ILE A 170 1.14 26.43 -8.39
C ILE A 170 -0.21 27.12 -8.21
N SER A 171 -0.22 28.44 -7.92
CA SER A 171 -1.43 29.22 -7.68
C SER A 171 -2.39 29.26 -8.87
N THR A 172 -1.86 29.14 -10.10
CA THR A 172 -2.62 29.27 -11.34
C THR A 172 -2.78 27.95 -12.09
N SER A 173 -2.03 26.90 -11.72
CA SER A 173 -1.95 25.68 -12.52
C SER A 173 -2.28 24.39 -11.74
N TRP A 174 -2.45 24.43 -10.42
CA TRP A 174 -2.59 23.21 -9.61
C TRP A 174 -3.76 22.30 -10.05
N TYR A 175 -4.85 22.88 -10.53
CA TYR A 175 -6.05 22.12 -10.93
C TYR A 175 -5.85 21.30 -12.22
N TYR A 176 -4.87 21.61 -13.05
CA TYR A 176 -4.53 20.76 -14.21
C TYR A 176 -3.83 19.47 -13.78
N LEU A 177 -3.07 19.49 -12.70
CA LEU A 177 -2.25 18.37 -12.27
C LEU A 177 -3.08 17.12 -11.97
N PRO A 178 -4.18 17.15 -11.16
CA PRO A 178 -5.03 15.99 -10.95
C PRO A 178 -5.67 15.48 -12.25
N ILE A 179 -6.04 16.37 -13.17
CA ILE A 179 -6.61 15.99 -14.48
C ILE A 179 -5.58 15.23 -15.32
N ILE A 180 -4.32 15.66 -15.31
CA ILE A 180 -3.22 14.97 -16.01
C ILE A 180 -3.02 13.57 -15.40
N TRP A 181 -2.98 13.49 -14.07
CA TRP A 181 -2.84 12.20 -13.39
C TRP A 181 -4.03 11.26 -13.60
N ALA A 182 -5.24 11.77 -13.88
CA ALA A 182 -6.42 10.97 -14.18
C ALA A 182 -6.28 10.13 -15.47
N ILE A 183 -5.34 10.46 -16.36
CA ILE A 183 -5.07 9.68 -17.58
C ILE A 183 -4.66 8.25 -17.22
N ILE A 184 -3.87 8.06 -16.16
CA ILE A 184 -3.36 6.73 -15.77
C ILE A 184 -4.49 5.78 -15.36
N PRO A 185 -5.40 6.12 -14.44
CA PRO A 185 -6.54 5.26 -14.15
C PRO A 185 -7.49 5.10 -15.35
N LEU A 186 -7.68 6.10 -16.21
CA LEU A 186 -8.49 5.92 -17.42
C LEU A 186 -7.91 4.86 -18.36
N VAL A 187 -6.59 4.85 -18.56
CA VAL A 187 -5.88 3.78 -19.29
C VAL A 187 -6.07 2.43 -18.61
N GLY A 188 -6.02 2.38 -17.28
CA GLY A 188 -6.29 1.17 -16.49
C GLY A 188 -7.71 0.64 -16.68
N ALA A 189 -8.72 1.52 -16.66
CA ALA A 189 -10.11 1.14 -16.90
C ALA A 189 -10.30 0.48 -18.28
N VAL A 190 -9.70 1.05 -19.32
CA VAL A 190 -9.70 0.47 -20.67
C VAL A 190 -8.96 -0.86 -20.69
N ALA A 191 -7.79 -0.94 -20.07
CA ALA A 191 -7.00 -2.17 -20.02
C ALA A 191 -7.78 -3.32 -19.38
N PHE A 192 -8.41 -3.11 -18.20
CA PHE A 192 -9.24 -4.14 -17.55
C PHE A 192 -10.51 -4.49 -18.33
N GLY A 193 -10.96 -3.61 -19.23
CA GLY A 193 -12.03 -3.93 -20.18
C GLY A 193 -11.67 -5.03 -21.16
N ILE A 194 -10.38 -5.14 -21.55
CA ILE A 194 -9.94 -6.00 -22.67
C ILE A 194 -9.06 -7.19 -22.24
N VAL A 195 -8.30 -7.10 -21.12
CA VAL A 195 -7.40 -8.18 -20.69
C VAL A 195 -8.18 -9.41 -20.19
N PRO A 196 -7.64 -10.65 -20.30
CA PRO A 196 -8.27 -11.82 -19.69
C PRO A 196 -8.27 -11.72 -18.17
N ILE A 197 -9.38 -12.08 -17.53
CA ILE A 197 -9.51 -12.09 -16.07
C ILE A 197 -9.49 -13.54 -15.59
N TYR A 198 -8.64 -13.81 -14.62
CA TYR A 198 -8.50 -15.10 -13.95
C TYR A 198 -9.13 -15.01 -12.56
N ASN A 199 -9.78 -16.08 -12.12
CA ASN A 199 -10.43 -16.14 -10.82
C ASN A 199 -9.66 -17.07 -9.90
N LEU A 200 -9.60 -16.71 -8.62
CA LEU A 200 -9.07 -17.61 -7.59
C LEU A 200 -10.05 -18.76 -7.33
N PRO A 201 -9.53 -19.94 -6.96
CA PRO A 201 -10.38 -21.04 -6.53
C PRO A 201 -11.24 -20.63 -5.34
N THR A 202 -12.56 -20.80 -5.44
CA THR A 202 -13.51 -20.56 -4.34
C THR A 202 -14.40 -21.78 -4.18
N GLN A 203 -14.88 -22.02 -2.96
CA GLN A 203 -15.89 -23.07 -2.74
C GLN A 203 -17.25 -22.57 -3.25
N GLU A 204 -17.85 -23.32 -4.18
CA GLU A 204 -19.18 -23.02 -4.68
C GLU A 204 -20.22 -23.20 -3.54
N GLY A 205 -21.13 -22.22 -3.41
CA GLY A 205 -22.30 -22.30 -2.50
C GLY A 205 -22.13 -21.70 -1.11
N GLU A 206 -20.97 -21.21 -0.68
CA GLU A 206 -20.84 -20.58 0.64
C GLU A 206 -21.30 -19.11 0.64
N LYS A 207 -22.27 -18.81 1.55
CA LYS A 207 -22.87 -17.45 1.67
C LYS A 207 -21.94 -16.39 2.21
N SER A 208 -20.92 -16.74 2.97
CA SER A 208 -19.85 -15.81 3.44
C SER A 208 -18.63 -16.58 3.97
N PRO A 209 -17.47 -16.49 3.32
CA PRO A 209 -16.25 -17.13 3.79
C PRO A 209 -15.63 -16.41 5.01
N VAL A 210 -16.05 -15.17 5.32
CA VAL A 210 -15.46 -14.32 6.35
C VAL A 210 -15.49 -14.99 7.73
N GLY A 211 -16.66 -15.49 8.17
CA GLY A 211 -16.77 -16.15 9.48
C GLY A 211 -15.95 -17.44 9.59
N ARG A 212 -15.72 -18.12 8.47
CA ARG A 212 -14.87 -19.31 8.41
C ARG A 212 -13.39 -18.94 8.48
N LEU A 213 -12.98 -17.86 7.85
CA LEU A 213 -11.60 -17.36 7.93
C LEU A 213 -11.22 -17.07 9.38
N PHE A 214 -12.04 -16.34 10.14
CA PHE A 214 -11.77 -16.04 11.56
C PHE A 214 -11.78 -17.26 12.48
N ARG A 215 -12.38 -18.39 12.06
CA ARG A 215 -12.28 -19.66 12.78
C ARG A 215 -10.99 -20.43 12.47
N ASN A 216 -10.26 -20.05 11.44
CA ASN A 216 -8.99 -20.67 11.09
C ASN A 216 -7.84 -20.00 11.86
N PRO A 217 -7.18 -20.71 12.79
CA PRO A 217 -6.10 -20.12 13.60
C PRO A 217 -4.91 -19.68 12.74
N LEU A 218 -4.68 -20.32 11.59
CA LEU A 218 -3.63 -19.90 10.66
C LEU A 218 -3.96 -18.56 10.00
N PHE A 219 -5.24 -18.31 9.70
CA PHE A 219 -5.67 -17.02 9.19
C PHE A 219 -5.46 -15.90 10.23
N LEU A 220 -5.78 -16.14 11.50
CA LEU A 220 -5.54 -15.15 12.57
C LEU A 220 -4.05 -14.81 12.71
N VAL A 221 -3.18 -15.76 12.45
CA VAL A 221 -1.73 -15.54 12.42
C VAL A 221 -1.35 -14.62 11.26
N PHE A 222 -1.87 -14.83 10.05
CA PHE A 222 -1.63 -13.94 8.91
C PHE A 222 -2.27 -12.57 9.11
N PHE A 223 -3.43 -12.49 9.74
CA PHE A 223 -4.08 -11.24 10.12
C PHE A 223 -3.17 -10.41 11.05
N LEU A 224 -2.60 -11.03 12.08
CA LEU A 224 -1.64 -10.37 12.97
C LEU A 224 -0.35 -9.97 12.25
N MET A 225 0.17 -10.82 11.36
CA MET A 225 1.35 -10.47 10.56
C MET A 225 1.08 -9.28 9.64
N MET A 226 -0.12 -9.20 9.05
CA MET A 226 -0.50 -8.10 8.17
C MET A 226 -0.65 -6.79 8.94
N PHE A 227 -1.30 -6.83 10.12
CA PHE A 227 -1.35 -5.70 11.04
C PHE A 227 0.06 -5.19 11.40
N CYS A 228 0.96 -6.10 11.80
CA CYS A 228 2.34 -5.75 12.14
C CYS A 228 3.14 -5.25 10.93
N SER A 229 2.83 -5.73 9.72
CA SER A 229 3.45 -5.26 8.48
C SER A 229 3.09 -3.79 8.22
N GLY A 230 1.80 -3.46 8.28
CA GLY A 230 1.32 -2.09 8.11
C GLY A 230 1.84 -1.15 9.20
N ALA A 231 1.76 -1.56 10.47
CA ALA A 231 2.27 -0.77 11.58
C ALA A 231 3.79 -0.52 11.46
N GLY A 232 4.57 -1.57 11.20
CA GLY A 232 6.03 -1.47 11.08
C GLY A 232 6.50 -0.67 9.85
N GLU A 233 5.71 -0.62 8.78
CA GLU A 233 5.97 0.22 7.61
C GLU A 233 5.65 1.68 7.91
N MET A 234 4.44 1.95 8.45
CA MET A 234 3.92 3.31 8.56
C MET A 234 4.52 4.11 9.72
N VAL A 235 4.96 3.48 10.80
CA VAL A 235 5.64 4.24 11.88
C VAL A 235 6.88 4.93 11.35
N MET A 236 7.74 4.24 10.62
CA MET A 236 8.93 4.86 10.04
C MET A 236 8.55 5.87 8.94
N SER A 237 7.67 5.50 8.02
CA SER A 237 7.27 6.36 6.91
C SER A 237 6.68 7.68 7.37
N GLN A 238 5.82 7.68 8.40
CA GLN A 238 5.13 8.87 8.90
C GLN A 238 6.01 9.74 9.81
N TRP A 239 6.85 9.14 10.64
CA TRP A 239 7.66 9.88 11.61
C TRP A 239 9.07 10.21 11.15
N ALA A 240 9.54 9.63 9.99
CA ALA A 240 10.92 9.84 9.53
C ALA A 240 11.25 11.31 9.26
N SER A 241 10.35 12.08 8.64
CA SER A 241 10.58 13.51 8.37
C SER A 241 10.71 14.32 9.68
N ALA A 242 9.72 14.18 10.58
CA ALA A 242 9.74 14.87 11.87
C ALA A 242 10.94 14.46 12.73
N PHE A 243 11.35 13.19 12.65
CA PHE A 243 12.54 12.70 13.35
C PHE A 243 13.83 13.32 12.80
N VAL A 244 13.98 13.37 11.47
CA VAL A 244 15.14 13.96 10.81
C VAL A 244 15.24 15.45 11.12
N GLU A 245 14.12 16.16 11.13
CA GLU A 245 14.06 17.58 11.48
C GLU A 245 14.38 17.82 12.97
N SER A 246 13.62 17.16 13.88
CA SER A 246 13.67 17.45 15.32
C SER A 246 14.88 16.86 16.02
N ALA A 247 15.25 15.61 15.69
CA ALA A 247 16.32 14.89 16.37
C ALA A 247 17.70 15.09 15.71
N LEU A 248 17.74 15.44 14.42
CA LEU A 248 18.98 15.58 13.66
C LEU A 248 19.28 17.03 13.27
N GLY A 249 18.32 17.97 13.45
CA GLY A 249 18.50 19.38 13.11
C GLY A 249 18.67 19.64 11.61
N ILE A 250 18.14 18.76 10.75
CA ILE A 250 18.21 18.88 9.29
C ILE A 250 16.98 19.66 8.82
N ASP A 251 17.17 20.55 7.83
CA ASP A 251 16.07 21.31 7.23
C ASP A 251 14.92 20.41 6.75
N LYS A 252 13.68 20.88 6.93
CA LYS A 252 12.46 20.10 6.66
C LYS A 252 12.40 19.56 5.23
N ALA A 253 12.74 20.38 4.23
CA ALA A 253 12.67 19.95 2.84
C ALA A 253 13.66 18.82 2.56
N LEU A 254 14.83 18.89 3.14
CA LEU A 254 15.85 17.84 3.07
C LEU A 254 15.46 16.63 3.93
N GLY A 255 14.79 16.87 5.06
CA GLY A 255 14.21 15.83 5.92
C GLY A 255 13.14 15.00 5.22
N ASP A 256 12.24 15.64 4.49
CA ASP A 256 11.19 14.96 3.69
C ASP A 256 11.80 14.12 2.56
N LEU A 257 12.87 14.62 1.92
CA LEU A 257 13.57 13.90 0.87
C LEU A 257 14.37 12.71 1.40
N LEU A 258 15.16 12.91 2.46
CA LEU A 258 16.08 11.89 3.00
C LEU A 258 15.39 10.88 3.92
N GLY A 259 14.30 11.25 4.57
CA GLY A 259 13.52 10.35 5.42
C GLY A 259 12.52 9.52 4.60
N PRO A 260 11.29 10.03 4.36
CA PRO A 260 10.22 9.26 3.74
C PRO A 260 10.52 8.85 2.29
N CYS A 261 11.16 9.72 1.49
CA CYS A 261 11.44 9.40 0.09
C CYS A 261 12.48 8.27 -0.02
N MET A 262 13.58 8.36 0.75
CA MET A 262 14.60 7.30 0.75
C MET A 262 14.03 5.99 1.28
N PHE A 263 13.19 6.04 2.32
CA PHE A 263 12.44 4.89 2.82
C PHE A 263 11.62 4.22 1.70
N ALA A 264 10.81 4.99 0.96
CA ALA A 264 9.95 4.48 -0.11
C ALA A 264 10.77 3.89 -1.27
N VAL A 265 11.86 4.55 -1.68
CA VAL A 265 12.77 4.05 -2.71
C VAL A 265 13.40 2.73 -2.29
N MET A 266 13.93 2.64 -1.08
CA MET A 266 14.54 1.42 -0.56
C MET A 266 13.53 0.28 -0.42
N MET A 267 12.30 0.58 -0.03
CA MET A 267 11.18 -0.36 0.00
C MET A 267 10.87 -0.89 -1.42
N GLY A 268 10.78 0.00 -2.41
CA GLY A 268 10.59 -0.38 -3.81
C GLY A 268 11.72 -1.25 -4.35
N ILE A 269 12.97 -0.93 -4.02
CA ILE A 269 14.15 -1.75 -4.37
C ILE A 269 14.05 -3.14 -3.76
N ALA A 270 13.69 -3.27 -2.48
CA ALA A 270 13.55 -4.57 -1.81
C ALA A 270 12.47 -5.44 -2.48
N ARG A 271 11.31 -4.84 -2.79
CA ARG A 271 10.20 -5.49 -3.50
C ARG A 271 10.62 -5.96 -4.90
N LEU A 272 11.33 -5.10 -5.64
CA LEU A 272 11.85 -5.42 -6.97
C LEU A 272 12.90 -6.52 -6.93
N LEU A 273 13.84 -6.45 -5.99
CA LEU A 273 14.90 -7.48 -5.83
C LEU A 273 14.30 -8.82 -5.47
N TYR A 274 13.40 -8.88 -4.48
CA TYR A 274 12.74 -10.12 -4.15
C TYR A 274 11.91 -10.64 -5.33
N GLY A 275 11.19 -9.77 -6.03
CA GLY A 275 10.44 -10.14 -7.22
C GLY A 275 11.27 -10.84 -8.29
N ARG A 276 12.54 -10.42 -8.47
CA ARG A 276 13.48 -11.04 -9.42
C ARG A 276 14.19 -12.27 -8.89
N LEU A 277 14.33 -12.37 -7.58
CA LEU A 277 15.11 -13.43 -6.93
C LEU A 277 14.24 -14.53 -6.29
N SER A 278 12.92 -14.42 -6.37
CA SER A 278 11.96 -15.33 -5.72
C SER A 278 12.14 -16.80 -6.10
N GLY A 279 12.53 -17.10 -7.35
CA GLY A 279 12.89 -18.45 -7.79
C GLY A 279 14.19 -19.02 -7.18
N ARG A 280 14.98 -18.20 -6.49
CA ARG A 280 16.26 -18.61 -5.87
C ARG A 280 16.28 -18.46 -4.36
N ILE A 281 15.42 -17.60 -3.81
CA ILE A 281 15.40 -17.24 -2.38
C ILE A 281 14.04 -17.57 -1.81
N ASP A 282 14.02 -18.38 -0.77
CA ASP A 282 12.81 -18.73 -0.02
C ASP A 282 12.19 -17.50 0.65
N LEU A 283 10.89 -17.30 0.45
CA LEU A 283 10.14 -16.17 0.99
C LEU A 283 10.24 -16.05 2.51
N THR A 284 10.13 -17.17 3.21
CA THR A 284 10.21 -17.19 4.68
C THR A 284 11.58 -16.71 5.16
N LYS A 285 12.66 -17.13 4.48
CA LYS A 285 14.02 -16.69 4.82
C LYS A 285 14.18 -15.20 4.59
N TRP A 286 13.68 -14.68 3.44
CA TRP A 286 13.72 -13.23 3.14
C TRP A 286 12.99 -12.43 4.21
N MET A 287 11.76 -12.84 4.58
CA MET A 287 10.99 -12.18 5.62
C MET A 287 11.65 -12.26 6.99
N VAL A 288 12.26 -13.38 7.36
CA VAL A 288 13.00 -13.51 8.63
C VAL A 288 14.17 -12.52 8.69
N TRP A 289 14.98 -12.43 7.62
CA TRP A 289 16.05 -11.44 7.56
C TRP A 289 15.52 -10.01 7.52
N GLY A 290 14.39 -9.78 6.85
CA GLY A 290 13.68 -8.51 6.87
C GLY A 290 13.25 -8.13 8.29
N CYS A 291 12.70 -9.05 9.08
CA CYS A 291 12.31 -8.76 10.47
C CYS A 291 13.51 -8.37 11.33
N ILE A 292 14.63 -9.07 11.21
CA ILE A 292 15.87 -8.75 11.93
C ILE A 292 16.39 -7.38 11.47
N GLY A 293 16.46 -7.16 10.16
CA GLY A 293 16.90 -5.90 9.58
C GLY A 293 16.03 -4.71 9.99
N CYS A 294 14.70 -4.88 10.00
CA CYS A 294 13.75 -3.84 10.42
C CYS A 294 13.92 -3.49 11.90
N ALA A 295 14.00 -4.48 12.79
CA ALA A 295 14.24 -4.22 14.21
C ALA A 295 15.58 -3.51 14.43
N THR A 296 16.65 -3.97 13.74
CA THR A 296 17.97 -3.32 13.79
C THR A 296 17.90 -1.89 13.26
N ALA A 297 17.16 -1.64 12.19
CA ALA A 297 16.99 -0.33 11.57
C ALA A 297 16.31 0.67 12.52
N TYR A 298 15.24 0.25 13.19
CA TYR A 298 14.57 1.04 14.21
C TYR A 298 15.49 1.39 15.37
N LEU A 299 16.25 0.41 15.89
CA LEU A 299 17.21 0.64 16.97
C LEU A 299 18.37 1.54 16.50
N LEU A 300 18.84 1.34 15.27
CA LEU A 300 19.89 2.21 14.71
C LEU A 300 19.38 3.65 14.59
N ALA A 301 18.16 3.87 14.10
CA ALA A 301 17.56 5.21 14.04
C ALA A 301 17.40 5.82 15.44
N ALA A 302 16.93 5.06 16.42
CA ALA A 302 16.70 5.55 17.78
C ALA A 302 17.99 5.91 18.55
N PHE A 303 19.05 5.11 18.41
CA PHE A 303 20.27 5.23 19.22
C PHE A 303 21.49 5.73 18.45
N ALA A 304 21.32 6.13 17.17
CA ALA A 304 22.44 6.61 16.38
C ALA A 304 23.11 7.84 17.01
N PRO A 305 24.43 7.82 17.21
CA PRO A 305 25.16 8.96 17.75
C PRO A 305 25.33 10.10 16.74
N HIS A 306 25.15 9.82 15.46
CA HIS A 306 25.32 10.79 14.36
C HIS A 306 24.16 10.71 13.38
N PRO A 307 23.66 11.85 12.85
CA PRO A 307 22.54 11.93 11.92
C PRO A 307 22.59 10.96 10.72
N ILE A 308 23.76 10.75 10.15
CA ILE A 308 23.96 9.85 8.99
C ILE A 308 23.52 8.42 9.32
N PHE A 309 23.84 7.90 10.50
CA PHE A 309 23.44 6.54 10.89
C PHE A 309 21.92 6.44 11.11
N ALA A 310 21.29 7.51 11.58
CA ALA A 310 19.85 7.56 11.72
C ALA A 310 19.16 7.55 10.34
N LEU A 311 19.68 8.29 9.36
CA LEU A 311 19.19 8.25 7.98
C LEU A 311 19.40 6.87 7.34
N ILE A 312 20.55 6.23 7.59
CA ILE A 312 20.79 4.84 7.17
C ILE A 312 19.77 3.90 7.82
N GLY A 313 19.45 4.12 9.10
CA GLY A 313 18.38 3.38 9.79
C GLY A 313 17.03 3.52 9.09
N CYS A 314 16.62 4.74 8.72
CA CYS A 314 15.38 4.98 7.98
C CYS A 314 15.38 4.24 6.62
N ALA A 315 16.46 4.35 5.85
CA ALA A 315 16.62 3.68 4.56
C ALA A 315 16.60 2.15 4.70
N LEU A 316 17.34 1.62 5.68
CA LEU A 316 17.40 0.18 5.97
C LEU A 316 16.04 -0.36 6.44
N CYS A 317 15.27 0.43 7.20
CA CYS A 317 13.92 0.08 7.60
C CYS A 317 13.04 -0.11 6.37
N GLY A 318 13.04 0.84 5.41
CA GLY A 318 12.28 0.73 4.17
C GLY A 318 12.63 -0.53 3.39
N PHE A 319 13.93 -0.82 3.21
CA PHE A 319 14.38 -2.05 2.56
C PHE A 319 13.88 -3.30 3.29
N SER A 320 13.94 -3.30 4.60
CA SER A 320 13.64 -4.46 5.44
C SER A 320 12.15 -4.79 5.49
N VAL A 321 11.27 -3.78 5.58
CA VAL A 321 9.81 -3.98 5.60
C VAL A 321 9.24 -4.28 4.22
N GLY A 322 9.97 -3.98 3.15
CA GLY A 322 9.45 -3.98 1.79
C GLY A 322 8.67 -5.22 1.38
N VAL A 323 9.06 -6.39 1.85
CA VAL A 323 8.41 -7.66 1.49
C VAL A 323 7.42 -8.16 2.56
N PHE A 324 7.18 -7.44 3.66
CA PHE A 324 6.27 -7.92 4.69
C PHE A 324 4.83 -8.00 4.19
N TRP A 325 4.32 -6.94 3.60
CA TRP A 325 2.97 -6.90 3.06
C TRP A 325 2.77 -7.94 1.94
N PRO A 326 3.47 -7.87 0.80
CA PRO A 326 3.30 -8.84 -0.29
C PRO A 326 3.65 -10.27 0.13
N GLY A 327 4.63 -10.44 1.01
CA GLY A 327 5.02 -11.74 1.52
C GLY A 327 3.96 -12.37 2.42
N THR A 328 3.28 -11.58 3.26
CA THR A 328 2.17 -12.07 4.09
C THR A 328 0.99 -12.50 3.24
N LEU A 329 0.63 -11.73 2.20
CA LEU A 329 -0.41 -12.11 1.24
C LEU A 329 -0.04 -13.41 0.52
N SER A 330 1.19 -13.53 0.04
CA SER A 330 1.67 -14.74 -0.65
C SER A 330 1.68 -15.97 0.27
N HIS A 331 2.11 -15.80 1.52
CA HIS A 331 2.03 -16.87 2.52
C HIS A 331 0.58 -17.28 2.82
N ALA A 332 -0.32 -16.33 2.97
CA ALA A 332 -1.73 -16.59 3.20
C ALA A 332 -2.35 -17.35 2.02
N ALA A 333 -2.11 -16.91 0.79
CA ALA A 333 -2.60 -17.55 -0.42
C ALA A 333 -2.10 -19.00 -0.56
N ALA A 334 -0.80 -19.23 -0.29
CA ALA A 334 -0.20 -20.56 -0.37
C ALA A 334 -0.72 -21.54 0.69
N ASN A 335 -1.11 -21.08 1.88
CA ASN A 335 -1.52 -21.92 3.00
C ASN A 335 -3.04 -21.97 3.21
N ILE A 336 -3.80 -21.06 2.60
CA ILE A 336 -5.27 -20.99 2.65
C ILE A 336 -5.81 -20.85 1.22
N PRO A 337 -5.64 -21.85 0.36
CA PRO A 337 -5.92 -21.72 -1.09
C PRO A 337 -7.41 -21.46 -1.40
N LEU A 338 -8.33 -21.78 -0.46
CA LEU A 338 -9.77 -21.52 -0.60
C LEU A 338 -10.21 -20.19 0.04
N GLY A 339 -9.27 -19.34 0.46
CA GLY A 339 -9.56 -18.04 1.08
C GLY A 339 -10.20 -17.03 0.14
N GLY A 340 -9.97 -17.17 -1.18
CA GLY A 340 -10.55 -16.32 -2.20
C GLY A 340 -10.24 -14.83 -2.01
N VAL A 341 -10.99 -13.97 -2.69
CA VAL A 341 -10.85 -12.51 -2.62
C VAL A 341 -11.13 -11.96 -1.21
N SER A 342 -12.07 -12.58 -0.48
CA SER A 342 -12.41 -12.16 0.90
C SER A 342 -11.21 -12.24 1.84
N MET A 343 -10.33 -13.23 1.67
CA MET A 343 -9.12 -13.33 2.47
C MET A 343 -8.18 -12.16 2.24
N PHE A 344 -7.95 -11.79 0.99
CA PHE A 344 -7.11 -10.64 0.65
C PHE A 344 -7.69 -9.34 1.20
N ALA A 345 -9.00 -9.13 1.04
CA ALA A 345 -9.68 -7.94 1.55
C ALA A 345 -9.57 -7.80 3.08
N ILE A 346 -9.77 -8.90 3.84
CA ILE A 346 -9.66 -8.83 5.30
C ILE A 346 -8.21 -8.66 5.75
N LEU A 347 -7.26 -9.23 5.02
CA LEU A 347 -5.84 -9.00 5.29
C LEU A 347 -5.46 -7.55 5.00
N ALA A 348 -5.99 -6.92 3.93
CA ALA A 348 -5.80 -5.49 3.66
C ALA A 348 -6.34 -4.65 4.84
N VAL A 349 -7.58 -4.88 5.27
CA VAL A 349 -8.16 -4.22 6.48
C VAL A 349 -7.24 -4.37 7.70
N ALA A 350 -6.65 -5.54 7.92
CA ALA A 350 -5.71 -5.73 9.03
C ALA A 350 -4.46 -4.87 8.90
N GLY A 351 -3.92 -4.77 7.67
CA GLY A 351 -2.80 -3.91 7.36
C GLY A 351 -3.12 -2.44 7.58
N ASP A 352 -4.28 -1.97 7.09
CA ASP A 352 -4.72 -0.59 7.24
C ASP A 352 -4.97 -0.19 8.68
N ILE A 353 -5.54 -1.10 9.49
CA ILE A 353 -5.63 -0.89 10.94
C ILE A 353 -4.23 -0.74 11.55
N GLY A 354 -3.26 -1.53 11.09
CA GLY A 354 -1.86 -1.40 11.47
C GLY A 354 -1.26 -0.04 11.05
N CYS A 355 -1.50 0.37 9.80
CA CYS A 355 -1.05 1.64 9.24
C CYS A 355 -1.61 2.85 10.01
N LEU A 356 -2.84 2.77 10.46
CA LEU A 356 -3.49 3.81 11.26
C LEU A 356 -3.00 3.81 12.71
N SER A 357 -3.01 2.63 13.35
CA SER A 357 -2.75 2.52 14.80
C SER A 357 -1.26 2.58 15.14
N GLY A 358 -0.38 2.08 14.29
CA GLY A 358 1.07 2.07 14.53
C GLY A 358 1.65 3.46 14.78
N PRO A 359 1.52 4.41 13.84
CA PRO A 359 1.97 5.79 14.02
C PRO A 359 1.28 6.51 15.17
N TYR A 360 -0.03 6.30 15.36
CA TYR A 360 -0.78 6.92 16.45
C TYR A 360 -0.25 6.51 17.83
N VAL A 361 -0.15 5.20 18.07
CA VAL A 361 0.38 4.68 19.35
C VAL A 361 1.82 5.09 19.55
N SER A 362 2.63 5.09 18.50
CA SER A 362 4.01 5.56 18.54
C SER A 362 4.11 7.04 18.91
N GLY A 363 3.19 7.88 18.39
CA GLY A 363 3.08 9.30 18.76
C GLY A 363 2.72 9.49 20.23
N VAL A 364 1.73 8.73 20.74
CA VAL A 364 1.36 8.76 22.18
C VAL A 364 2.53 8.38 23.06
N ILE A 365 3.35 7.41 22.63
CA ILE A 365 4.55 7.01 23.37
C ILE A 365 5.59 8.13 23.33
N ALA A 366 5.84 8.73 22.17
CA ALA A 366 6.75 9.86 22.07
C ALA A 366 6.35 11.01 23.01
N ASP A 367 5.06 11.36 23.05
CA ASP A 367 4.54 12.40 23.96
C ASP A 367 4.74 12.04 25.43
N ALA A 368 4.52 10.78 25.83
CA ALA A 368 4.73 10.30 27.19
C ALA A 368 6.22 10.39 27.62
N PHE A 369 7.15 10.37 26.67
CA PHE A 369 8.58 10.51 26.89
C PHE A 369 9.12 11.91 26.53
N GLY A 370 8.28 12.96 26.63
CA GLY A 370 8.70 14.34 26.42
C GLY A 370 8.89 14.72 24.95
N GLN A 371 8.06 14.16 24.05
CA GLN A 371 8.10 14.33 22.59
C GLN A 371 9.36 13.72 21.94
N ASP A 372 9.97 12.74 22.60
CA ASP A 372 11.12 12.03 22.05
C ASP A 372 10.69 10.91 21.09
N LEU A 373 10.84 11.15 19.79
CA LEU A 373 10.55 10.17 18.74
C LEU A 373 11.45 8.92 18.79
N ARG A 374 12.58 8.97 19.52
CA ARG A 374 13.42 7.79 19.74
C ARG A 374 12.67 6.72 20.51
N ALA A 375 11.89 7.12 21.52
CA ALA A 375 11.04 6.22 22.28
C ALA A 375 9.98 5.54 21.39
N ALA A 376 9.39 6.29 20.45
CA ALA A 376 8.47 5.76 19.46
C ALA A 376 9.13 4.68 18.58
N PHE A 377 10.36 4.91 18.12
CA PHE A 377 11.09 3.95 17.27
C PHE A 377 11.52 2.70 18.05
N VAL A 378 11.92 2.84 19.31
CA VAL A 378 12.19 1.69 20.18
C VAL A 378 10.92 0.84 20.35
N PHE A 379 9.77 1.45 20.61
CA PHE A 379 8.49 0.74 20.69
C PHE A 379 8.16 0.04 19.36
N ALA A 380 8.38 0.70 18.23
CA ALA A 380 8.04 0.14 16.91
C ALA A 380 8.78 -1.17 16.58
N THR A 381 9.89 -1.48 17.28
CA THR A 381 10.58 -2.77 17.13
C THR A 381 9.70 -3.97 17.50
N ILE A 382 8.62 -3.76 18.26
CA ILE A 382 7.69 -4.84 18.63
C ILE A 382 7.04 -5.47 17.38
N PHE A 383 6.74 -4.69 16.35
CA PHE A 383 6.06 -5.17 15.17
C PHE A 383 6.89 -6.19 14.36
N PRO A 384 8.13 -5.90 13.95
CA PRO A 384 8.96 -6.89 13.28
C PRO A 384 9.33 -8.08 14.19
N LEU A 385 9.43 -7.90 15.53
CA LEU A 385 9.69 -9.00 16.45
C LEU A 385 8.49 -9.95 16.57
N ILE A 386 7.26 -9.46 16.54
CA ILE A 386 6.06 -10.30 16.46
C ILE A 386 6.07 -11.11 15.16
N CYS A 387 6.29 -10.46 14.00
CA CYS A 387 6.40 -11.14 12.71
C CYS A 387 7.48 -12.22 12.73
N LEU A 388 8.67 -11.90 13.26
CA LEU A 388 9.77 -12.86 13.40
C LEU A 388 9.38 -14.08 14.23
N SER A 389 8.77 -13.85 15.38
CA SER A 389 8.33 -14.91 16.28
C SER A 389 7.34 -15.85 15.61
N VAL A 390 6.37 -15.29 14.86
CA VAL A 390 5.39 -16.05 14.09
C VAL A 390 6.07 -16.90 13.01
N LEU A 391 6.95 -16.31 12.21
CA LEU A 391 7.66 -17.04 11.14
C LEU A 391 8.50 -18.19 11.68
N LEU A 392 9.19 -17.98 12.79
CA LEU A 392 10.01 -19.04 13.44
C LEU A 392 9.15 -20.16 14.00
N LEU A 393 7.99 -19.86 14.60
CA LEU A 393 7.04 -20.86 15.11
C LEU A 393 6.44 -21.71 13.97
N GLN A 394 6.07 -21.09 12.86
CA GLN A 394 5.57 -21.81 11.68
C GLN A 394 6.63 -22.75 11.11
N LYS A 395 7.88 -22.28 10.99
CA LYS A 395 8.99 -23.12 10.52
C LYS A 395 9.23 -24.35 11.41
N ARG A 396 9.15 -24.18 12.75
CA ARG A 396 9.29 -25.30 13.71
C ARG A 396 8.18 -26.34 13.55
N LYS A 397 6.93 -25.91 13.33
CA LYS A 397 5.80 -26.85 13.13
C LYS A 397 5.97 -27.65 11.85
N LYS A 398 6.42 -27.03 10.76
CA LYS A 398 6.65 -27.69 9.46
C LYS A 398 7.76 -28.75 9.57
N ASN A 399 8.84 -28.45 10.29
CA ASN A 399 9.94 -29.40 10.49
C ASN A 399 9.54 -30.59 11.39
N LYS A 400 8.66 -30.40 12.40
CA LYS A 400 8.16 -31.50 13.25
C LYS A 400 7.13 -32.38 12.53
N GLY A 401 6.33 -31.86 11.62
CA GLY A 401 5.37 -32.63 10.82
C GLY A 401 6.02 -33.42 9.67
N GLY A 402 7.18 -32.98 9.16
CA GLY A 402 7.93 -33.68 8.09
C GLY A 402 8.79 -34.86 8.57
N THR A 403 8.91 -35.11 9.89
CA THR A 403 9.63 -36.24 10.48
C THR A 403 8.72 -37.40 10.89
N GLN A 404 7.43 -37.32 10.55
CA GLN A 404 6.43 -38.36 10.89
C GLN A 404 5.82 -39.06 9.67
N ASN A 405 6.37 -38.85 8.47
CA ASN A 405 5.99 -39.62 7.27
C ASN A 405 7.18 -40.38 6.69
#